data_01e8d3906fc37ee67d774d77a023a8ac
#
_entry.id   01e8d3906fc37ee67d774d77a023a8ac
#
_cell.length_a   1.000
_cell.length_b   1.000
_cell.length_c   1.000
_cell.angle_alpha   90.00
_cell.angle_beta   90.00
_cell.angle_gamma   90.00
#
_symmetry.space_group_name_H-M   'P 1'
#
loop_
_entity.id
_entity.type
_entity.pdbx_description
1 polymer ?
#
loop_
_entity_poly.entity_id
_entity_poly.type
_entity_poly.pdbx_seq_one_letter_code
_entity_poly.pdbx_strand_id
1 'polypeptide(L)'
;MIELTGEQTVDFLYRCYSAVDGLWCMKVEEKYGFDVALDIDNEVWKVFPKIQARKLKELTGLGNGIEALYECLTTKMRLEGYSFEAERVGNDGAFRITIDDCSWHNIMVSSGRKRLSSRVGNKICATEFSVWASEFGKDIQVEQECRICEGSETCVLKFSP
;
A
#
# COMPACT_ATOMS: atom_id res chain seq x y z
N MET A 1 -12.84 1.61 -33.38
CA MET A 1 -12.10 1.14 -32.18
C MET A 1 -12.57 1.99 -31.01
N ILE A 2 -12.80 1.39 -29.84
CA ILE A 2 -13.17 2.16 -28.62
C ILE A 2 -11.88 2.69 -28.02
N GLU A 3 -11.82 3.99 -27.77
CA GLU A 3 -10.69 4.64 -27.09
C GLU A 3 -11.10 4.96 -25.65
N LEU A 4 -10.26 4.56 -24.68
CA LEU A 4 -10.44 4.90 -23.29
C LEU A 4 -9.66 6.18 -22.96
N THR A 5 -10.19 6.98 -22.02
CA THR A 5 -9.41 8.07 -21.43
C THR A 5 -8.27 7.53 -20.57
N GLY A 6 -7.28 8.36 -20.23
CA GLY A 6 -6.21 7.98 -19.32
C GLY A 6 -6.75 7.50 -17.96
N GLU A 7 -7.74 8.21 -17.41
CA GLU A 7 -8.40 7.84 -16.15
C GLU A 7 -9.09 6.47 -16.23
N GLN A 8 -9.88 6.23 -17.28
CA GLN A 8 -10.52 4.93 -17.52
C GLN A 8 -9.51 3.80 -17.67
N THR A 9 -8.38 4.09 -18.31
CA THR A 9 -7.29 3.11 -18.49
C THR A 9 -6.67 2.75 -17.13
N VAL A 10 -6.39 3.75 -16.29
CA VAL A 10 -5.84 3.54 -14.93
C VAL A 10 -6.82 2.75 -14.06
N ASP A 11 -8.12 3.14 -14.03
CA ASP A 11 -9.15 2.41 -13.27
C ASP A 11 -9.26 0.95 -13.72
N PHE A 12 -9.30 0.71 -15.03
CA PHE A 12 -9.36 -0.66 -15.57
C PHE A 12 -8.15 -1.49 -15.15
N LEU A 13 -6.94 -0.97 -15.31
CA LEU A 13 -5.71 -1.69 -14.97
C LEU A 13 -5.58 -1.91 -13.46
N TYR A 14 -5.98 -0.93 -12.65
CA TYR A 14 -5.99 -1.07 -11.19
C TYR A 14 -6.97 -2.17 -10.74
N ARG A 15 -8.18 -2.21 -11.31
CA ARG A 15 -9.17 -3.28 -11.02
C ARG A 15 -8.67 -4.65 -11.44
N CYS A 16 -8.01 -4.77 -12.60
CA CYS A 16 -7.42 -6.01 -13.05
C CYS A 16 -6.31 -6.49 -12.10
N TYR A 17 -5.41 -5.60 -11.73
CA TYR A 17 -4.32 -5.88 -10.79
C TYR A 17 -4.85 -6.32 -9.42
N SER A 18 -5.77 -5.55 -8.83
CA SER A 18 -6.36 -5.87 -7.52
C SER A 18 -7.14 -7.18 -7.53
N ALA A 19 -7.86 -7.46 -8.64
CA ALA A 19 -8.59 -8.72 -8.78
C ALA A 19 -7.65 -9.92 -8.89
N VAL A 20 -6.56 -9.82 -9.64
CA VAL A 20 -5.56 -10.90 -9.76
C VAL A 20 -4.91 -11.19 -8.42
N ASP A 21 -4.49 -10.16 -7.68
CA ASP A 21 -3.88 -10.31 -6.36
C ASP A 21 -4.82 -11.00 -5.37
N GLY A 22 -6.05 -10.53 -5.24
CA GLY A 22 -7.05 -11.14 -4.35
C GLY A 22 -7.42 -12.57 -4.75
N LEU A 23 -7.63 -12.83 -6.05
CA LEU A 23 -7.98 -14.18 -6.55
C LEU A 23 -6.83 -15.16 -6.35
N TRP A 24 -5.59 -14.74 -6.61
CA TRP A 24 -4.42 -15.57 -6.37
C TRP A 24 -4.32 -15.99 -4.90
N CYS A 25 -4.39 -15.01 -3.99
CA CYS A 25 -4.37 -15.26 -2.54
C CYS A 25 -5.47 -16.24 -2.12
N MET A 26 -6.73 -16.04 -2.61
CA MET A 26 -7.86 -16.94 -2.32
C MET A 26 -7.63 -18.37 -2.85
N LYS A 27 -7.04 -18.55 -4.03
CA LYS A 27 -6.77 -19.89 -4.60
C LYS A 27 -5.66 -20.61 -3.85
N VAL A 28 -4.67 -19.90 -3.33
CA VAL A 28 -3.66 -20.48 -2.43
C VAL A 28 -4.32 -20.87 -1.10
N GLU A 29 -5.18 -20.01 -0.53
CA GLU A 29 -5.91 -20.28 0.70
C GLU A 29 -6.81 -21.52 0.59
N GLU A 30 -7.59 -21.63 -0.50
CA GLU A 30 -8.44 -22.83 -0.76
C GLU A 30 -7.64 -24.12 -0.72
N LYS A 31 -6.39 -24.09 -1.16
CA LYS A 31 -5.55 -25.28 -1.29
C LYS A 31 -4.70 -25.57 -0.05
N TYR A 32 -4.22 -24.55 0.62
CA TYR A 32 -3.20 -24.66 1.66
C TYR A 32 -3.58 -24.01 3.01
N GLY A 33 -4.73 -23.34 3.07
CA GLY A 33 -5.19 -22.60 4.25
C GLY A 33 -4.68 -21.16 4.29
N PHE A 34 -5.36 -20.34 5.11
CA PHE A 34 -5.15 -18.89 5.19
C PHE A 34 -3.74 -18.51 5.64
N ASP A 35 -3.16 -19.24 6.61
CA ASP A 35 -1.84 -18.90 7.15
C ASP A 35 -0.75 -19.03 6.08
N VAL A 36 -0.80 -20.12 5.29
CA VAL A 36 0.14 -20.34 4.18
C VAL A 36 -0.08 -19.30 3.07
N ALA A 37 -1.33 -18.99 2.76
CA ALA A 37 -1.64 -17.97 1.75
C ALA A 37 -1.09 -16.60 2.17
N LEU A 38 -1.30 -16.18 3.42
CA LEU A 38 -0.80 -14.93 3.96
C LEU A 38 0.74 -14.87 4.00
N ASP A 39 1.40 -16.01 4.27
CA ASP A 39 2.86 -16.08 4.25
C ASP A 39 3.41 -15.90 2.82
N ILE A 40 2.82 -16.60 1.85
CA ILE A 40 3.20 -16.47 0.42
C ILE A 40 2.93 -15.06 -0.09
N ASP A 41 1.77 -14.51 0.23
CA ASP A 41 1.40 -13.13 -0.13
C ASP A 41 2.42 -12.12 0.44
N ASN A 42 2.82 -12.28 1.70
CA ASN A 42 3.85 -11.44 2.30
C ASN A 42 5.21 -11.53 1.57
N GLU A 43 5.60 -12.69 1.05
CA GLU A 43 6.82 -12.79 0.22
C GLU A 43 6.69 -12.00 -1.09
N VAL A 44 5.49 -11.95 -1.69
CA VAL A 44 5.21 -11.09 -2.85
C VAL A 44 5.36 -9.61 -2.47
N TRP A 45 4.76 -9.20 -1.34
CA TRP A 45 4.82 -7.82 -0.84
C TRP A 45 6.19 -7.37 -0.32
N LYS A 46 7.14 -8.27 -0.10
CA LYS A 46 8.56 -7.93 0.10
C LYS A 46 9.27 -7.49 -1.20
N VAL A 47 8.68 -7.79 -2.36
CA VAL A 47 9.28 -7.52 -3.67
C VAL A 47 8.51 -6.47 -4.46
N PHE A 48 7.19 -6.59 -4.50
CA PHE A 48 6.33 -5.76 -5.34
C PHE A 48 6.45 -4.26 -5.07
N PRO A 49 6.49 -3.78 -3.81
CA PRO A 49 6.68 -2.36 -3.50
C PRO A 49 8.02 -1.80 -4.01
N LYS A 50 9.07 -2.63 -4.10
CA LYS A 50 10.35 -2.23 -4.71
C LYS A 50 10.20 -1.91 -6.19
N ILE A 51 9.43 -2.75 -6.90
CA ILE A 51 9.15 -2.56 -8.33
C ILE A 51 8.39 -1.24 -8.54
N GLN A 52 7.36 -1.00 -7.71
CA GLN A 52 6.57 0.24 -7.77
C GLN A 52 7.44 1.48 -7.47
N ALA A 53 8.19 1.46 -6.37
CA ALA A 53 9.05 2.57 -5.95
C ALA A 53 10.11 2.92 -7.00
N ARG A 54 10.79 1.91 -7.54
CA ARG A 54 11.80 2.08 -8.59
C ARG A 54 11.20 2.62 -9.88
N LYS A 55 10.01 2.14 -10.25
CA LYS A 55 9.32 2.64 -11.44
C LYS A 55 8.89 4.08 -11.29
N LEU A 56 8.38 4.50 -10.13
CA LEU A 56 8.05 5.90 -9.88
C LEU A 56 9.28 6.79 -9.86
N LYS A 57 10.39 6.37 -9.24
CA LYS A 57 11.66 7.11 -9.33
C LYS A 57 12.12 7.31 -10.79
N GLU A 58 12.04 6.26 -11.59
CA GLU A 58 12.37 6.34 -13.02
C GLU A 58 11.49 7.34 -13.77
N LEU A 59 10.16 7.29 -13.56
CA LEU A 59 9.19 8.15 -14.25
C LEU A 59 9.26 9.62 -13.82
N THR A 60 9.60 9.87 -12.56
CA THR A 60 9.63 11.22 -11.98
C THR A 60 11.02 11.86 -11.99
N GLY A 61 12.07 11.09 -12.18
CA GLY A 61 13.45 11.55 -12.06
C GLY A 61 13.88 11.79 -10.60
N LEU A 62 13.05 11.41 -9.60
CA LEU A 62 13.37 11.58 -8.19
C LEU A 62 14.41 10.55 -7.73
N GLY A 63 15.30 10.99 -6.82
CA GLY A 63 16.33 10.15 -6.22
C GLY A 63 15.87 9.45 -4.95
N ASN A 64 16.76 9.44 -3.95
CA ASN A 64 16.51 8.91 -2.61
C ASN A 64 16.22 10.04 -1.60
N GLY A 65 15.86 9.66 -0.38
CA GLY A 65 15.57 10.55 0.72
C GLY A 65 14.08 10.66 1.04
N ILE A 66 13.79 11.25 2.19
CA ILE A 66 12.44 11.34 2.76
C ILE A 66 11.48 12.16 1.88
N GLU A 67 11.98 13.21 1.19
CA GLU A 67 11.19 14.02 0.27
C GLU A 67 10.77 13.23 -0.97
N ALA A 68 11.70 12.47 -1.56
CA ALA A 68 11.41 11.63 -2.70
C ALA A 68 10.43 10.49 -2.32
N LEU A 69 10.56 9.93 -1.12
CA LEU A 69 9.60 8.98 -0.57
C LEU A 69 8.21 9.60 -0.48
N TYR A 70 8.10 10.80 0.11
CA TYR A 70 6.83 11.51 0.24
C TYR A 70 6.12 11.65 -1.11
N GLU A 71 6.82 12.20 -2.11
CA GLU A 71 6.26 12.45 -3.44
C GLU A 71 5.85 11.14 -4.15
N CYS A 72 6.71 10.12 -4.14
CA CYS A 72 6.43 8.85 -4.80
C CYS A 72 5.32 8.08 -4.09
N LEU A 73 5.34 7.99 -2.75
CA LEU A 73 4.35 7.24 -1.99
C LEU A 73 2.96 7.87 -2.08
N THR A 74 2.85 9.19 -1.94
CA THR A 74 1.57 9.88 -2.09
C THR A 74 1.03 9.80 -3.52
N THR A 75 1.91 9.81 -4.52
CA THR A 75 1.53 9.57 -5.92
C THR A 75 0.97 8.17 -6.12
N LYS A 76 1.67 7.14 -5.61
CA LYS A 76 1.20 5.74 -5.64
C LYS A 76 -0.17 5.59 -4.99
N MET A 77 -0.36 6.16 -3.81
CA MET A 77 -1.62 6.07 -3.08
C MET A 77 -2.78 6.72 -3.83
N ARG A 78 -2.55 7.88 -4.49
CA ARG A 78 -3.55 8.50 -5.37
C ARG A 78 -3.92 7.62 -6.56
N LEU A 79 -2.91 7.01 -7.21
CA LEU A 79 -3.14 6.09 -8.34
C LEU A 79 -3.93 4.84 -7.93
N GLU A 80 -3.79 4.40 -6.69
CA GLU A 80 -4.53 3.26 -6.13
C GLU A 80 -5.88 3.66 -5.48
N GLY A 81 -6.27 4.94 -5.60
CA GLY A 81 -7.58 5.41 -5.18
C GLY A 81 -7.77 5.52 -3.66
N TYR A 82 -6.70 5.67 -2.89
CA TYR A 82 -6.82 5.94 -1.46
C TYR A 82 -7.37 7.34 -1.21
N SER A 83 -8.27 7.45 -0.24
CA SER A 83 -8.63 8.73 0.38
C SER A 83 -7.70 8.96 1.57
N PHE A 84 -6.88 10.01 1.51
CA PHE A 84 -5.89 10.29 2.55
C PHE A 84 -5.50 11.78 2.58
N GLU A 85 -5.01 12.20 3.73
CA GLU A 85 -4.29 13.45 3.92
C GLU A 85 -2.81 13.15 4.19
N ALA A 86 -1.92 14.02 3.72
CA ALA A 86 -0.49 13.93 3.98
C ALA A 86 0.06 15.28 4.41
N GLU A 87 0.75 15.31 5.54
CA GLU A 87 1.29 16.52 6.15
C GLU A 87 2.75 16.35 6.56
N ARG A 88 3.51 17.45 6.52
CA ARG A 88 4.87 17.51 7.07
C ARG A 88 4.81 17.64 8.58
N VAL A 89 5.69 16.92 9.29
CA VAL A 89 5.74 16.91 10.75
C VAL A 89 7.15 17.32 11.21
N GLY A 90 7.22 18.35 12.02
CA GLY A 90 8.54 18.84 12.49
C GLY A 90 9.35 19.55 11.41
N ASN A 91 10.66 19.66 11.62
CA ASN A 91 11.59 20.39 10.75
C ASN A 91 12.65 19.47 10.12
N ASP A 92 12.56 18.18 10.36
CA ASP A 92 13.55 17.16 9.94
C ASP A 92 13.13 16.42 8.65
N GLY A 93 12.04 16.88 8.01
CA GLY A 93 11.48 16.26 6.81
C GLY A 93 10.52 15.10 7.09
N ALA A 94 10.28 14.75 8.34
CA ALA A 94 9.29 13.74 8.70
C ALA A 94 7.90 14.12 8.14
N PHE A 95 7.09 13.11 7.83
CA PHE A 95 5.73 13.32 7.37
C PHE A 95 4.78 12.26 7.91
N ARG A 96 3.50 12.61 7.93
CA ARG A 96 2.41 11.74 8.34
C ARG A 96 1.43 11.58 7.20
N ILE A 97 0.89 10.38 7.03
CA ILE A 97 -0.23 10.08 6.13
C ILE A 97 -1.37 9.56 6.98
N THR A 98 -2.52 10.21 6.88
CA THR A 98 -3.78 9.79 7.50
C THR A 98 -4.70 9.26 6.40
N ILE A 99 -5.00 7.98 6.42
CA ILE A 99 -5.87 7.31 5.45
C ILE A 99 -7.26 7.21 6.05
N ASP A 100 -8.25 7.83 5.39
CA ASP A 100 -9.65 7.86 5.81
C ASP A 100 -10.44 6.68 5.23
N ASP A 101 -10.05 6.22 4.05
CA ASP A 101 -10.67 5.08 3.39
C ASP A 101 -9.61 4.16 2.80
N CYS A 102 -9.68 2.88 3.20
CA CYS A 102 -8.75 1.84 2.76
C CYS A 102 -9.44 0.88 1.79
N SER A 103 -9.09 0.98 0.52
CA SER A 103 -9.66 0.15 -0.55
C SER A 103 -9.51 -1.35 -0.27
N TRP A 104 -8.38 -1.79 0.25
CA TRP A 104 -8.14 -3.18 0.63
C TRP A 104 -9.02 -3.66 1.79
N HIS A 105 -9.19 -2.82 2.83
CA HIS A 105 -10.12 -3.12 3.91
C HIS A 105 -11.55 -3.26 3.38
N ASN A 106 -11.98 -2.37 2.50
CA ASN A 106 -13.31 -2.39 1.89
C ASN A 106 -13.54 -3.65 1.05
N ILE A 107 -12.54 -4.10 0.30
CA ILE A 107 -12.58 -5.38 -0.42
C ILE A 107 -12.75 -6.55 0.56
N MET A 108 -12.03 -6.58 1.66
CA MET A 108 -12.16 -7.61 2.69
C MET A 108 -13.54 -7.59 3.34
N VAL A 109 -14.10 -6.41 3.60
CA VAL A 109 -15.46 -6.26 4.17
C VAL A 109 -16.52 -6.74 3.19
N SER A 110 -16.47 -6.28 1.93
CA SER A 110 -17.45 -6.62 0.90
C SER A 110 -17.43 -8.10 0.51
N SER A 111 -16.28 -8.75 0.62
CA SER A 111 -16.14 -10.21 0.40
C SER A 111 -16.49 -11.06 1.63
N GLY A 112 -17.01 -10.45 2.72
CA GLY A 112 -17.36 -11.17 3.95
C GLY A 112 -16.15 -11.61 4.79
N ARG A 113 -14.96 -11.07 4.53
CA ARG A 113 -13.69 -11.47 5.15
C ARG A 113 -13.17 -10.47 6.19
N LYS A 114 -14.03 -9.55 6.67
CA LYS A 114 -13.68 -8.49 7.64
C LYS A 114 -12.83 -9.01 8.81
N ARG A 115 -13.15 -10.20 9.36
CA ARG A 115 -12.43 -10.82 10.49
C ARG A 115 -10.94 -11.12 10.21
N LEU A 116 -10.54 -11.20 8.94
CA LEU A 116 -9.17 -11.48 8.54
C LEU A 116 -8.40 -10.18 8.19
N SER A 117 -9.09 -9.06 8.09
CA SER A 117 -8.53 -7.78 7.64
C SER A 117 -7.38 -7.30 8.53
N SER A 118 -7.51 -7.43 9.86
CA SER A 118 -6.44 -7.04 10.78
C SER A 118 -5.18 -7.92 10.62
N ARG A 119 -5.35 -9.21 10.37
CA ARG A 119 -4.21 -10.12 10.14
C ARG A 119 -3.46 -9.77 8.85
N VAL A 120 -4.22 -9.47 7.78
CA VAL A 120 -3.65 -9.01 6.51
C VAL A 120 -2.95 -7.67 6.73
N GLY A 121 -3.63 -6.68 7.30
CA GLY A 121 -3.06 -5.34 7.53
C GLY A 121 -1.82 -5.36 8.42
N ASN A 122 -1.80 -6.14 9.49
CA ASN A 122 -0.65 -6.26 10.38
C ASN A 122 0.58 -6.87 9.71
N LYS A 123 0.40 -7.71 8.70
CA LYS A 123 1.51 -8.36 7.99
C LYS A 123 1.85 -7.63 6.69
N ILE A 124 0.89 -7.46 5.82
CA ILE A 124 1.12 -6.93 4.47
C ILE A 124 1.40 -5.43 4.51
N CYS A 125 0.56 -4.61 5.17
CA CYS A 125 0.80 -3.17 5.22
C CYS A 125 2.12 -2.83 5.92
N ALA A 126 2.46 -3.54 7.02
CA ALA A 126 3.73 -3.35 7.69
C ALA A 126 4.92 -3.65 6.76
N THR A 127 4.84 -4.74 5.99
CA THR A 127 5.86 -5.09 5.00
C THR A 127 5.93 -4.06 3.87
N GLU A 128 4.80 -3.70 3.28
CA GLU A 128 4.70 -2.75 2.19
C GLU A 128 5.36 -1.42 2.52
N PHE A 129 4.93 -0.77 3.61
CA PHE A 129 5.45 0.56 3.96
C PHE A 129 6.91 0.52 4.40
N SER A 130 7.36 -0.56 5.08
CA SER A 130 8.78 -0.75 5.39
C SER A 130 9.64 -0.91 4.13
N VAL A 131 9.14 -1.64 3.14
CA VAL A 131 9.83 -1.81 1.85
C VAL A 131 9.88 -0.49 1.09
N TRP A 132 8.77 0.27 1.04
CA TRP A 132 8.75 1.60 0.46
C TRP A 132 9.79 2.51 1.10
N ALA A 133 9.81 2.62 2.43
CA ALA A 133 10.79 3.42 3.16
C ALA A 133 12.23 3.02 2.79
N SER A 134 12.53 1.73 2.81
CA SER A 134 13.88 1.20 2.54
C SER A 134 14.40 1.47 1.12
N GLU A 135 13.52 1.61 0.13
CA GLU A 135 13.90 1.92 -1.26
C GLU A 135 14.32 3.41 -1.43
N PHE A 136 14.03 4.27 -0.46
CA PHE A 136 14.41 5.69 -0.48
C PHE A 136 15.50 6.04 0.54
N GLY A 137 15.67 5.24 1.59
CA GLY A 137 16.74 5.40 2.58
C GLY A 137 16.67 4.29 3.62
N LYS A 138 17.83 3.73 4.00
CA LYS A 138 17.89 2.64 5.01
C LYS A 138 17.65 3.13 6.42
N ASP A 139 17.78 4.40 6.64
CA ASP A 139 17.60 5.15 7.90
C ASP A 139 16.16 5.61 8.07
N ILE A 140 15.36 5.66 7.00
CA ILE A 140 13.96 6.06 7.09
C ILE A 140 13.16 5.02 7.89
N GLN A 141 12.59 5.50 8.98
CA GLN A 141 11.74 4.72 9.87
C GLN A 141 10.27 4.91 9.48
N VAL A 142 9.46 3.85 9.64
CA VAL A 142 8.01 3.91 9.49
C VAL A 142 7.34 3.42 10.76
N GLU A 143 6.42 4.22 11.27
CA GLU A 143 5.58 3.90 12.42
C GLU A 143 4.11 3.91 11.97
N GLN A 144 3.37 2.88 12.33
CA GLN A 144 1.94 2.78 12.08
C GLN A 144 1.19 2.96 13.41
N GLU A 145 0.65 4.17 13.62
CA GLU A 145 0.08 4.60 14.91
C GLU A 145 -1.30 3.98 15.17
N CYS A 146 -2.13 3.84 14.13
CA CYS A 146 -3.45 3.18 14.22
C CYS A 146 -3.88 2.60 12.88
N ARG A 147 -4.91 1.73 12.90
CA ARG A 147 -5.37 0.99 11.71
C ARG A 147 -6.89 0.84 11.67
N ILE A 148 -7.49 1.12 10.51
CA ILE A 148 -8.92 0.88 10.24
C ILE A 148 -9.27 -0.61 10.42
N CYS A 149 -8.40 -1.51 9.99
CA CYS A 149 -8.62 -2.95 10.13
C CYS A 149 -8.58 -3.47 11.58
N GLU A 150 -8.15 -2.65 12.53
CA GLU A 150 -8.18 -2.90 13.98
C GLU A 150 -9.30 -2.14 14.69
N GLY A 151 -10.14 -1.41 13.95
CA GLY A 151 -11.30 -0.71 14.48
C GLY A 151 -11.11 0.79 14.70
N SER A 152 -9.97 1.36 14.31
CA SER A 152 -9.78 2.81 14.29
C SER A 152 -10.57 3.43 13.13
N GLU A 153 -10.90 4.72 13.25
CA GLU A 153 -11.57 5.47 12.19
C GLU A 153 -10.65 5.70 10.98
N THR A 154 -9.35 5.80 11.23
CA THR A 154 -8.31 6.05 10.22
C THR A 154 -7.13 5.09 10.37
N CYS A 155 -6.32 4.97 9.30
CA CYS A 155 -4.94 4.47 9.44
C CYS A 155 -3.98 5.65 9.47
N VAL A 156 -3.05 5.67 10.41
CA VAL A 156 -2.03 6.72 10.51
C VAL A 156 -0.64 6.12 10.38
N LEU A 157 0.10 6.62 9.40
CA LEU A 157 1.48 6.25 9.09
C LEU A 157 2.38 7.47 9.30
N LYS A 158 3.46 7.32 10.03
CA LYS A 158 4.48 8.34 10.21
C LYS A 158 5.81 7.84 9.64
N PHE A 159 6.45 8.68 8.85
CA PHE A 159 7.77 8.43 8.29
C PHE A 159 8.75 9.49 8.82
N SER A 160 9.92 9.04 9.26
CA SER A 160 10.98 9.92 9.77
C SER A 160 12.36 9.47 9.32
N PRO A 161 13.33 10.40 9.16
CA PRO A 161 14.72 10.06 8.87
C PRO A 161 15.35 9.17 9.93
#